data_b1bc98860108f64ddabea6f17a2fc686
#
_entry.id   b1bc98860108f64ddabea6f17a2fc686
#
_cell.length_a   1.000
_cell.length_b   1.000
_cell.length_c   1.000
_cell.angle_alpha   90.00
_cell.angle_beta   90.00
_cell.angle_gamma   90.00
#
_symmetry.space_group_name_H-M   'P 1'
#
loop_
_entity.id
_entity.type
_entity.pdbx_description
1 polymer ?
#
loop_
_entity_poly.entity_id
_entity_poly.type
_entity_poly.pdbx_seq_one_letter_code
_entity_poly.pdbx_strand_id
1 'polypeptide(L)'
;GAAVASALAASAWAQQPPVKIGLLATLEGPFAAGGADGMRGAELAVRQRGGMVAGRKIEIIKASSDAKPDVAVNATRKLVEQDKVDIMVGPLSGGEGIAVKDYSRTQPQVTFINGGSGAQGTTLVNPSPNFFRFNTDGGQWMVGLGKEALKRGYKRVMVIAEDYAFPYSQVQGFMAEYC
;
A
#
# COMPACT_ATOMS: atom_id res chain seq x y z
N GLY A 1 69.22 -3.22 5.34
CA GLY A 1 68.01 -2.45 5.26
C GLY A 1 66.84 -3.31 4.84
N ALA A 2 65.97 -3.67 5.79
CA ALA A 2 64.76 -4.42 5.50
C ALA A 2 63.63 -3.41 5.19
N ALA A 3 63.13 -3.40 3.98
CA ALA A 3 61.96 -2.62 3.57
C ALA A 3 60.69 -3.35 4.04
N VAL A 4 60.00 -2.77 5.02
CA VAL A 4 58.66 -3.22 5.43
C VAL A 4 57.65 -2.69 4.45
N ALA A 5 57.16 -3.55 3.57
CA ALA A 5 56.03 -3.25 2.68
C ALA A 5 54.74 -3.32 3.51
N SER A 6 54.22 -2.17 3.93
CA SER A 6 52.90 -2.07 4.52
C SER A 6 51.85 -2.28 3.44
N ALA A 7 51.28 -3.48 3.36
CA ALA A 7 50.10 -3.77 2.55
C ALA A 7 48.89 -3.08 3.19
N LEU A 8 48.49 -1.94 2.65
CA LEU A 8 47.19 -1.34 2.90
C LEU A 8 46.11 -2.28 2.34
N ALA A 9 45.56 -3.12 3.22
CA ALA A 9 44.35 -3.84 2.91
C ALA A 9 43.24 -2.79 2.78
N ALA A 10 42.96 -2.36 1.57
CA ALA A 10 41.75 -1.62 1.25
C ALA A 10 40.58 -2.55 1.59
N SER A 11 39.94 -2.32 2.73
CA SER A 11 38.70 -2.95 3.08
C SER A 11 37.71 -2.58 2.00
N ALA A 12 37.50 -3.47 1.03
CA ALA A 12 36.39 -3.37 0.10
C ALA A 12 35.13 -3.38 0.97
N TRP A 13 34.58 -2.22 1.20
CA TRP A 13 33.26 -2.10 1.82
C TRP A 13 32.30 -2.76 0.88
N ALA A 14 31.98 -4.03 1.13
CA ALA A 14 30.96 -4.74 0.38
C ALA A 14 29.69 -3.90 0.45
N GLN A 15 29.32 -3.30 -0.65
CA GLN A 15 28.13 -2.46 -0.73
C GLN A 15 26.93 -3.34 -0.34
N GLN A 16 26.27 -2.99 0.76
CA GLN A 16 25.13 -3.77 1.22
C GLN A 16 24.11 -3.89 0.10
N PRO A 17 23.42 -5.03 -0.04
CA PRO A 17 22.42 -5.22 -1.08
C PRO A 17 21.34 -4.14 -0.97
N PRO A 18 20.74 -3.71 -2.09
CA PRO A 18 19.71 -2.68 -2.08
C PRO A 18 18.51 -3.11 -1.23
N VAL A 19 17.76 -2.14 -0.72
CA VAL A 19 16.41 -2.37 -0.18
C VAL A 19 15.46 -2.38 -1.34
N LYS A 20 14.82 -3.52 -1.59
CA LYS A 20 13.86 -3.70 -2.68
C LYS A 20 12.45 -3.36 -2.22
N ILE A 21 11.81 -2.41 -2.87
CA ILE A 21 10.42 -2.02 -2.63
C ILE A 21 9.56 -2.44 -3.81
N GLY A 22 8.66 -3.39 -3.60
CA GLY A 22 7.63 -3.74 -4.56
C GLY A 22 6.51 -2.71 -4.53
N LEU A 23 6.26 -2.04 -5.64
CA LEU A 23 5.23 -1.01 -5.77
C LEU A 23 4.11 -1.52 -6.67
N LEU A 24 2.98 -1.88 -6.07
CA LEU A 24 1.78 -2.30 -6.76
C LEU A 24 0.80 -1.14 -6.88
N ALA A 25 0.42 -0.81 -8.10
CA ALA A 25 -0.59 0.20 -8.39
C ALA A 25 -1.61 -0.34 -9.41
N THR A 26 -2.84 0.15 -9.32
CA THR A 26 -3.86 -0.12 -10.32
C THR A 26 -3.60 0.78 -11.52
N LEU A 27 -3.01 0.25 -12.59
CA LEU A 27 -2.65 1.02 -13.80
C LEU A 27 -3.60 0.76 -14.98
N GLU A 28 -4.61 -0.07 -14.77
CA GLU A 28 -5.61 -0.43 -15.77
C GLU A 28 -7.03 -0.16 -15.23
N GLY A 29 -7.99 0.04 -16.14
CA GLY A 29 -9.37 0.29 -15.79
C GLY A 29 -9.64 1.68 -15.19
N PRO A 30 -10.75 1.85 -14.44
CA PRO A 30 -11.23 3.16 -14.01
C PRO A 30 -10.31 3.86 -13.00
N PHE A 31 -9.46 3.13 -12.31
CA PHE A 31 -8.54 3.68 -11.30
C PHE A 31 -7.13 3.95 -11.81
N ALA A 32 -6.88 3.78 -13.11
CA ALA A 32 -5.53 3.89 -13.70
C ALA A 32 -4.86 5.26 -13.43
N ALA A 33 -5.60 6.35 -13.49
CA ALA A 33 -5.07 7.68 -13.21
C ALA A 33 -4.58 7.79 -11.75
N GLY A 34 -5.40 7.35 -10.78
CA GLY A 34 -5.02 7.36 -9.36
C GLY A 34 -3.85 6.43 -9.05
N GLY A 35 -3.81 5.26 -9.70
CA GLY A 35 -2.68 4.33 -9.58
C GLY A 35 -1.37 4.93 -10.10
N ALA A 36 -1.43 5.61 -11.25
CA ALA A 36 -0.27 6.30 -11.83
C ALA A 36 0.21 7.46 -10.94
N ASP A 37 -0.71 8.22 -10.33
CA ASP A 37 -0.38 9.28 -9.38
C ASP A 37 0.30 8.74 -8.13
N GLY A 38 -0.24 7.66 -7.56
CA GLY A 38 0.36 6.98 -6.41
C GLY A 38 1.78 6.48 -6.72
N MET A 39 2.00 5.91 -7.90
CA MET A 39 3.31 5.45 -8.34
C MET A 39 4.31 6.61 -8.48
N ARG A 40 3.91 7.73 -9.09
CA ARG A 40 4.73 8.96 -9.18
C ARG A 40 5.08 9.51 -7.79
N GLY A 41 4.09 9.50 -6.87
CA GLY A 41 4.29 9.94 -5.49
C GLY A 41 5.34 9.11 -4.75
N ALA A 42 5.29 7.79 -4.86
CA ALA A 42 6.27 6.89 -4.25
C ALA A 42 7.68 7.11 -4.83
N GLU A 43 7.80 7.24 -6.15
CA GLU A 43 9.08 7.55 -6.81
C GLU A 43 9.64 8.91 -6.39
N LEU A 44 8.77 9.92 -6.25
CA LEU A 44 9.15 11.23 -5.77
C LEU A 44 9.71 11.16 -4.35
N ALA A 45 9.04 10.43 -3.45
CA ALA A 45 9.49 10.26 -2.08
C ALA A 45 10.88 9.60 -2.00
N VAL A 46 11.14 8.59 -2.83
CA VAL A 46 12.47 7.96 -2.93
C VAL A 46 13.52 8.93 -3.46
N ARG A 47 13.20 9.70 -4.51
CA ARG A 47 14.12 10.72 -5.05
C ARG A 47 14.46 11.80 -4.03
N GLN A 48 13.47 12.29 -3.28
CA GLN A 48 13.68 13.32 -2.23
C GLN A 48 14.60 12.84 -1.10
N ARG A 49 14.66 11.52 -0.89
CA ARG A 49 15.60 10.87 0.04
C ARG A 49 16.95 10.53 -0.58
N GLY A 50 17.23 11.00 -1.80
CA GLY A 50 18.48 10.69 -2.51
C GLY A 50 18.59 9.24 -2.96
N GLY A 51 17.47 8.49 -3.02
CA GLY A 51 17.46 7.08 -3.42
C GLY A 51 18.13 6.12 -2.44
N MET A 52 18.35 6.54 -1.19
CA MET A 52 19.11 5.79 -0.19
C MET A 52 18.34 5.70 1.13
N VAL A 53 18.55 4.62 1.86
CA VAL A 53 18.10 4.42 3.25
C VAL A 53 19.15 3.63 4.03
N ALA A 54 19.57 4.14 5.19
CA ALA A 54 20.57 3.50 6.05
C ALA A 54 21.84 3.05 5.30
N GLY A 55 22.32 3.88 4.35
CA GLY A 55 23.50 3.57 3.53
C GLY A 55 23.27 2.57 2.39
N ARG A 56 22.05 2.06 2.22
CA ARG A 56 21.64 1.11 1.17
C ARG A 56 20.88 1.83 0.07
N LYS A 57 21.12 1.46 -1.19
CA LYS A 57 20.31 1.95 -2.32
C LYS A 57 18.87 1.43 -2.23
N ILE A 58 17.91 2.27 -2.57
CA ILE A 58 16.50 1.86 -2.73
C ILE A 58 16.29 1.46 -4.19
N GLU A 59 15.74 0.27 -4.41
CA GLU A 59 15.32 -0.25 -5.70
C GLU A 59 13.80 -0.41 -5.72
N ILE A 60 13.10 0.28 -6.64
CA ILE A 60 11.67 0.14 -6.83
C ILE A 60 11.41 -0.88 -7.94
N ILE A 61 10.63 -1.92 -7.65
CA ILE A 61 10.14 -2.90 -8.60
C ILE A 61 8.63 -2.70 -8.75
N LYS A 62 8.20 -2.34 -9.94
CA LYS A 62 6.81 -1.96 -10.23
C LYS A 62 5.98 -3.16 -10.67
N ALA A 63 4.72 -3.18 -10.26
CA ALA A 63 3.71 -4.10 -10.76
C ALA A 63 2.38 -3.37 -10.98
N SER A 64 1.56 -3.90 -11.88
CA SER A 64 0.25 -3.37 -12.22
C SER A 64 -0.86 -4.32 -11.79
N SER A 65 -2.03 -3.75 -11.51
CA SER A 65 -3.29 -4.44 -11.34
C SER A 65 -4.42 -3.69 -12.08
N ASP A 66 -5.62 -4.29 -12.11
CA ASP A 66 -6.82 -3.78 -12.78
C ASP A 66 -7.99 -3.57 -11.80
N ALA A 67 -7.71 -3.39 -10.53
CA ALA A 67 -8.65 -3.33 -9.40
C ALA A 67 -9.28 -4.68 -8.99
N LYS A 68 -8.95 -5.79 -9.67
CA LYS A 68 -9.43 -7.11 -9.26
C LYS A 68 -8.53 -7.74 -8.18
N PRO A 69 -9.12 -8.32 -7.14
CA PRO A 69 -8.37 -8.92 -6.03
C PRO A 69 -7.38 -10.02 -6.44
N ASP A 70 -7.76 -10.89 -7.35
CA ASP A 70 -6.93 -12.01 -7.83
C ASP A 70 -5.73 -11.52 -8.65
N VAL A 71 -5.91 -10.50 -9.49
CA VAL A 71 -4.83 -9.88 -10.26
C VAL A 71 -3.83 -9.22 -9.31
N ALA A 72 -4.30 -8.48 -8.31
CA ALA A 72 -3.45 -7.85 -7.31
C ALA A 72 -2.65 -8.87 -6.49
N VAL A 73 -3.27 -9.97 -6.07
CA VAL A 73 -2.57 -11.05 -5.35
C VAL A 73 -1.51 -11.72 -6.23
N ASN A 74 -1.80 -12.00 -7.50
CA ASN A 74 -0.83 -12.60 -8.42
C ASN A 74 0.37 -11.67 -8.68
N ALA A 75 0.11 -10.37 -8.88
CA ALA A 75 1.17 -9.36 -9.02
C ALA A 75 2.01 -9.24 -7.73
N THR A 76 1.36 -9.24 -6.56
CA THR A 76 2.04 -9.23 -5.25
C THR A 76 2.89 -10.48 -5.06
N ARG A 77 2.37 -11.65 -5.39
CA ARG A 77 3.11 -12.91 -5.30
C ARG A 77 4.38 -12.88 -6.15
N LYS A 78 4.29 -12.37 -7.38
CA LYS A 78 5.47 -12.21 -8.24
C LYS A 78 6.53 -11.32 -7.58
N LEU A 79 6.14 -10.16 -7.06
CA LEU A 79 7.05 -9.23 -6.38
C LEU A 79 7.72 -9.88 -5.16
N VAL A 80 6.96 -10.61 -4.35
CA VAL A 80 7.46 -11.23 -3.12
C VAL A 80 8.26 -12.48 -3.39
N GLU A 81 7.74 -13.41 -4.19
CA GLU A 81 8.32 -14.75 -4.34
C GLU A 81 9.38 -14.83 -5.45
N GLN A 82 9.27 -14.02 -6.51
CA GLN A 82 10.22 -14.03 -7.63
C GLN A 82 11.23 -12.90 -7.53
N ASP A 83 10.75 -11.65 -7.36
CA ASP A 83 11.59 -10.46 -7.33
C ASP A 83 12.25 -10.25 -5.96
N LYS A 84 11.75 -10.95 -4.90
CA LYS A 84 12.30 -10.94 -3.54
C LYS A 84 12.35 -9.54 -2.93
N VAL A 85 11.21 -8.84 -2.94
CA VAL A 85 11.11 -7.52 -2.33
C VAL A 85 11.12 -7.61 -0.80
N ASP A 86 11.75 -6.63 -0.14
CA ASP A 86 11.79 -6.51 1.32
C ASP A 86 10.50 -5.88 1.86
N ILE A 87 9.91 -4.96 1.08
CA ILE A 87 8.73 -4.18 1.45
C ILE A 87 7.76 -4.16 0.26
N MET A 88 6.48 -4.39 0.54
CA MET A 88 5.39 -4.20 -0.42
C MET A 88 4.66 -2.89 -0.15
N VAL A 89 4.42 -2.08 -1.16
CA VAL A 89 3.63 -0.84 -1.11
C VAL A 89 2.47 -0.92 -2.09
N GLY A 90 1.28 -0.63 -1.63
CA GLY A 90 0.03 -0.74 -2.39
C GLY A 90 -0.93 -1.76 -1.75
N PRO A 91 -2.01 -2.13 -2.41
CA PRO A 91 -2.58 -1.62 -3.67
C PRO A 91 -3.49 -0.40 -3.48
N LEU A 92 -4.29 -0.04 -4.52
CA LEU A 92 -5.20 1.10 -4.49
C LEU A 92 -6.62 0.73 -4.08
N SER A 93 -7.26 -0.26 -4.72
CA SER A 93 -8.68 -0.54 -4.47
C SER A 93 -8.93 -1.28 -3.15
N GLY A 94 -10.14 -1.11 -2.60
CA GLY A 94 -10.52 -1.74 -1.33
C GLY A 94 -10.51 -3.26 -1.36
N GLY A 95 -10.99 -3.84 -2.46
CA GLY A 95 -11.01 -5.30 -2.65
C GLY A 95 -9.61 -5.90 -2.77
N GLU A 96 -8.75 -5.24 -3.53
CA GLU A 96 -7.34 -5.61 -3.66
C GLU A 96 -6.63 -5.58 -2.30
N GLY A 97 -6.87 -4.50 -1.52
CA GLY A 97 -6.24 -4.34 -0.21
C GLY A 97 -6.60 -5.45 0.76
N ILE A 98 -7.85 -5.91 0.77
CA ILE A 98 -8.30 -7.05 1.58
C ILE A 98 -7.57 -8.33 1.14
N ALA A 99 -7.53 -8.62 -0.15
CA ALA A 99 -6.91 -9.83 -0.68
C ALA A 99 -5.39 -9.86 -0.46
N VAL A 100 -4.70 -8.73 -0.68
CA VAL A 100 -3.26 -8.60 -0.42
C VAL A 100 -2.96 -8.71 1.08
N LYS A 101 -3.82 -8.15 1.96
CA LYS A 101 -3.72 -8.34 3.42
C LYS A 101 -3.84 -9.82 3.80
N ASP A 102 -4.77 -10.55 3.20
CA ASP A 102 -4.91 -11.99 3.49
C ASP A 102 -3.68 -12.78 3.00
N TYR A 103 -3.16 -12.47 1.83
CA TYR A 103 -1.90 -13.05 1.33
C TYR A 103 -0.70 -12.72 2.23
N SER A 104 -0.62 -11.51 2.79
CA SER A 104 0.52 -11.08 3.62
C SER A 104 0.79 -12.00 4.81
N ARG A 105 -0.23 -12.68 5.33
CA ARG A 105 -0.10 -13.64 6.43
C ARG A 105 0.78 -14.84 6.08
N THR A 106 0.86 -15.18 4.81
CA THR A 106 1.73 -16.27 4.32
C THR A 106 3.17 -15.84 4.13
N GLN A 107 3.45 -14.54 4.31
CA GLN A 107 4.75 -13.91 4.05
C GLN A 107 5.22 -13.06 5.25
N PRO A 108 5.41 -13.66 6.43
CA PRO A 108 5.67 -12.92 7.67
C PRO A 108 6.98 -12.11 7.65
N GLN A 109 7.90 -12.43 6.75
CA GLN A 109 9.19 -11.74 6.58
C GLN A 109 9.09 -10.46 5.75
N VAL A 110 7.97 -10.21 5.06
CA VAL A 110 7.76 -9.01 4.22
C VAL A 110 6.83 -8.05 4.94
N THR A 111 7.18 -6.78 4.95
CA THR A 111 6.31 -5.70 5.46
C THR A 111 5.43 -5.18 4.33
N PHE A 112 4.12 -5.15 4.57
CA PHE A 112 3.13 -4.63 3.62
C PHE A 112 2.61 -3.27 4.09
N ILE A 113 2.71 -2.27 3.22
CA ILE A 113 2.29 -0.90 3.47
C ILE A 113 1.20 -0.52 2.48
N ASN A 114 0.01 -0.23 2.99
CA ASN A 114 -1.11 0.22 2.21
C ASN A 114 -1.31 1.74 2.40
N GLY A 115 -1.12 2.50 1.34
CA GLY A 115 -1.33 3.94 1.31
C GLY A 115 -2.56 4.39 0.52
N GLY A 116 -3.27 3.46 -0.13
CA GLY A 116 -4.39 3.76 -1.04
C GLY A 116 -5.71 3.09 -0.67
N SER A 117 -5.71 1.79 -0.44
CA SER A 117 -6.93 1.02 -0.18
C SER A 117 -7.61 1.41 1.14
N GLY A 118 -8.84 1.91 1.05
CA GLY A 118 -9.61 2.44 2.18
C GLY A 118 -10.73 1.53 2.69
N ALA A 119 -10.84 0.27 2.27
CA ALA A 119 -11.83 -0.63 2.82
C ALA A 119 -11.51 -0.98 4.29
N GLN A 120 -12.51 -0.96 5.17
CA GLN A 120 -12.34 -1.31 6.59
C GLN A 120 -11.81 -2.72 6.80
N GLY A 121 -12.18 -3.65 5.92
CA GLY A 121 -11.71 -5.03 5.94
C GLY A 121 -10.20 -5.21 5.82
N THR A 122 -9.46 -4.18 5.39
CA THR A 122 -7.99 -4.25 5.31
C THR A 122 -7.31 -4.26 6.67
N THR A 123 -7.91 -3.66 7.71
CA THR A 123 -7.28 -3.54 9.03
C THR A 123 -8.21 -3.86 10.20
N LEU A 124 -9.53 -3.78 10.03
CA LEU A 124 -10.49 -4.00 11.12
C LEU A 124 -11.06 -5.42 11.15
N VAL A 125 -11.00 -6.14 10.01
CA VAL A 125 -11.50 -7.51 9.93
C VAL A 125 -10.32 -8.46 9.71
N ASN A 126 -10.10 -9.36 10.65
CA ASN A 126 -8.98 -10.31 10.62
C ASN A 126 -7.65 -9.61 10.25
N PRO A 127 -7.12 -8.71 11.07
CA PRO A 127 -5.89 -7.96 10.76
C PRO A 127 -4.70 -8.89 10.55
N SER A 128 -3.77 -8.49 9.70
CA SER A 128 -2.50 -9.19 9.51
C SER A 128 -1.39 -8.47 10.27
N PRO A 129 -0.49 -9.18 10.98
CA PRO A 129 0.53 -8.56 11.81
C PRO A 129 1.60 -7.80 11.04
N ASN A 130 1.73 -8.05 9.74
CA ASN A 130 2.71 -7.42 8.85
C ASN A 130 2.08 -6.54 7.76
N PHE A 131 0.77 -6.18 7.91
CA PHE A 131 0.05 -5.30 6.97
C PHE A 131 -0.38 -4.02 7.68
N PHE A 132 0.12 -2.88 7.23
CA PHE A 132 -0.09 -1.57 7.85
C PHE A 132 -0.77 -0.61 6.87
N ARG A 133 -1.80 0.10 7.34
CA ARG A 133 -2.50 1.11 6.54
C ARG A 133 -2.14 2.52 7.02
N PHE A 134 -1.76 3.39 6.09
CA PHE A 134 -1.37 4.78 6.33
C PHE A 134 -2.37 5.81 5.80
N ASN A 135 -3.53 5.36 5.34
CA ASN A 135 -4.65 6.22 4.95
C ASN A 135 -5.88 5.94 5.83
N THR A 136 -6.83 6.86 5.83
CA THR A 136 -8.13 6.68 6.48
C THR A 136 -8.97 5.62 5.76
N ASP A 137 -9.87 4.96 6.47
CA ASP A 137 -10.86 4.06 5.85
C ASP A 137 -12.12 4.82 5.40
N GLY A 138 -12.95 4.12 4.62
CA GLY A 138 -14.18 4.68 4.07
C GLY A 138 -15.16 5.17 5.16
N GLY A 139 -15.24 4.48 6.29
CA GLY A 139 -16.08 4.90 7.41
C GLY A 139 -15.61 6.23 8.01
N GLN A 140 -14.30 6.40 8.17
CA GLN A 140 -13.71 7.64 8.68
C GLN A 140 -13.93 8.83 7.71
N TRP A 141 -13.99 8.59 6.40
CA TRP A 141 -14.29 9.65 5.42
C TRP A 141 -15.70 10.22 5.57
N MET A 142 -16.62 9.43 6.13
CA MET A 142 -18.03 9.80 6.25
C MET A 142 -18.39 10.34 7.65
N VAL A 143 -17.40 10.43 8.55
CA VAL A 143 -17.63 10.96 9.92
C VAL A 143 -18.17 12.39 9.86
N GLY A 144 -19.25 12.63 10.57
CA GLY A 144 -19.97 13.90 10.65
C GLY A 144 -21.06 14.08 9.59
N LEU A 145 -21.01 13.37 8.46
CA LEU A 145 -21.97 13.56 7.36
C LEU A 145 -23.38 13.05 7.74
N GLY A 146 -23.48 11.93 8.45
CA GLY A 146 -24.75 11.41 8.95
C GLY A 146 -25.40 12.38 9.94
N LYS A 147 -24.65 12.92 10.88
CA LYS A 147 -25.12 13.94 11.82
C LYS A 147 -25.56 15.23 11.12
N GLU A 148 -24.81 15.67 10.12
CA GLU A 148 -25.18 16.87 9.36
C GLU A 148 -26.49 16.65 8.58
N ALA A 149 -26.69 15.48 7.99
CA ALA A 149 -27.94 15.14 7.32
C ALA A 149 -29.15 15.17 8.28
N LEU A 150 -29.01 14.64 9.50
CA LEU A 150 -30.03 14.72 10.54
C LEU A 150 -30.30 16.17 10.98
N LYS A 151 -29.26 16.96 11.20
CA LYS A 151 -29.37 18.37 11.57
C LYS A 151 -30.14 19.18 10.53
N ARG A 152 -29.97 18.87 9.26
CA ARG A 152 -30.72 19.47 8.13
C ARG A 152 -32.15 18.93 8.00
N GLY A 153 -32.54 17.98 8.80
CA GLY A 153 -33.90 17.39 8.79
C GLY A 153 -34.16 16.44 7.63
N TYR A 154 -33.11 15.91 6.98
CA TYR A 154 -33.28 14.93 5.90
C TYR A 154 -33.85 13.63 6.46
N LYS A 155 -34.99 13.20 5.93
CA LYS A 155 -35.72 12.00 6.37
C LYS A 155 -35.50 10.78 5.48
N ARG A 156 -34.99 10.99 4.28
CA ARG A 156 -34.73 9.94 3.28
C ARG A 156 -33.43 10.24 2.59
N VAL A 157 -32.56 9.26 2.54
CA VAL A 157 -31.25 9.32 1.88
C VAL A 157 -31.15 8.17 0.90
N MET A 158 -30.61 8.45 -0.28
CA MET A 158 -30.28 7.45 -1.26
C MET A 158 -28.75 7.49 -1.48
N VAL A 159 -28.15 6.31 -1.55
CA VAL A 159 -26.73 6.15 -1.84
C VAL A 159 -26.56 5.64 -3.27
N ILE A 160 -25.67 6.27 -4.01
CA ILE A 160 -25.19 5.82 -5.33
C ILE A 160 -23.69 5.65 -5.21
N ALA A 161 -23.19 4.46 -5.51
CA ALA A 161 -21.77 4.16 -5.41
C ALA A 161 -21.42 2.97 -6.32
N GLU A 162 -20.14 2.79 -6.59
CA GLU A 162 -19.62 1.59 -7.25
C GLU A 162 -19.71 0.37 -6.31
N ASP A 163 -19.91 -0.82 -6.89
CA ASP A 163 -20.08 -2.07 -6.15
C ASP A 163 -18.74 -2.73 -5.79
N TYR A 164 -18.08 -2.22 -4.75
CA TYR A 164 -16.88 -2.84 -4.18
C TYR A 164 -16.67 -2.43 -2.71
N ALA A 165 -15.66 -3.01 -2.03
CA ALA A 165 -15.51 -2.97 -0.57
C ALA A 165 -15.34 -1.56 0.03
N PHE A 166 -14.75 -0.59 -0.68
CA PHE A 166 -14.52 0.74 -0.13
C PHE A 166 -15.81 1.55 0.03
N PRO A 167 -16.71 1.68 -1.00
CA PRO A 167 -17.99 2.35 -0.82
C PRO A 167 -18.88 1.73 0.24
N TYR A 168 -18.87 0.42 0.41
CA TYR A 168 -19.59 -0.22 1.52
C TYR A 168 -19.10 0.28 2.88
N SER A 169 -17.80 0.45 3.05
CA SER A 169 -17.23 1.04 4.27
C SER A 169 -17.68 2.49 4.47
N GLN A 170 -17.82 3.26 3.37
CA GLN A 170 -18.34 4.64 3.44
C GLN A 170 -19.81 4.66 3.88
N VAL A 171 -20.65 3.80 3.29
CA VAL A 171 -22.06 3.69 3.67
C VAL A 171 -22.20 3.33 5.15
N GLN A 172 -21.42 2.38 5.64
CA GLN A 172 -21.40 2.02 7.06
C GLN A 172 -21.07 3.23 7.95
N GLY A 173 -20.04 4.01 7.60
CA GLY A 173 -19.67 5.22 8.33
C GLY A 173 -20.78 6.27 8.38
N PHE A 174 -21.48 6.49 7.27
CA PHE A 174 -22.63 7.37 7.22
C PHE A 174 -23.79 6.86 8.06
N MET A 175 -24.15 5.59 7.90
CA MET A 175 -25.31 4.98 8.60
C MET A 175 -25.11 4.90 10.11
N ALA A 176 -23.88 4.69 10.57
CA ALA A 176 -23.56 4.66 12.01
C ALA A 176 -23.93 5.98 12.74
N GLU A 177 -24.00 7.09 12.00
CA GLU A 177 -24.39 8.39 12.58
C GLU A 177 -25.82 8.80 12.22
N TYR A 178 -26.34 8.32 11.10
CA TYR A 178 -27.66 8.72 10.60
C TYR A 178 -28.79 7.84 11.13
N CYS A 179 -28.56 6.53 11.36
CA CYS A 179 -29.53 5.58 11.88
C CYS A 179 -29.39 5.40 13.38
#